data_192386315b10e160bac854255fb41bbd
#
_entry.id   192386315b10e160bac854255fb41bbd
#
_cell.length_a   1.000
_cell.length_b   1.000
_cell.length_c   1.000
_cell.angle_alpha   90.00
_cell.angle_beta   90.00
_cell.angle_gamma   90.00
#
_symmetry.space_group_name_H-M   'P 1'
#
loop_
_entity.id
_entity.type
_entity.pdbx_description
1 polymer ?
#
loop_
_entity_poly.entity_id
_entity_poly.type
_entity_poly.pdbx_seq_one_letter_code
_entity_poly.pdbx_strand_id
1 'polypeptide(L)'
;VPPARSSVPGCYREVMAEDFLASALAAEASSRAQQDPDYPLFHVAPPVGRLNDPNGLIEVGGTYHVFFQYTPEHPRKLVYWGHATSRDLTRWDYHAPAILPDTHQDANGAYSGTAIEVGDHVELWYTGNYKDPETGEREATQCVVTSTDMEHFKKLVPPVIARQPEGYTAHFRDPQVWRDVDGSYRMLLGVQRENLTGAALLYRSSDLRTWECEGEMTFPDAGGAFDAFGYMWECPNLVRLVDEETGEARDVLIICPQGISPEREGFENVFPCIAIVGELVGTELRGADGSFEELDRGTEFYAPQVMARSASSDPGAPTLLFGWAGNAGEDDQPSIETGGWVHCFTAPRALTLRGGRVIARPYLPGLPLAPATL
;
A
#
# COMPACT_ATOMS: atom_id res chain seq x y z
N VAL A 1 15.61 17.43 40.76
CA VAL A 1 14.45 17.44 39.88
C VAL A 1 14.82 18.30 38.70
N PRO A 2 15.03 17.77 37.47
CA PRO A 2 15.20 18.58 36.30
C PRO A 2 13.86 19.14 35.81
N PRO A 3 13.82 20.32 35.20
CA PRO A 3 12.58 20.95 34.75
C PRO A 3 11.99 20.20 33.56
N ALA A 4 10.66 20.09 33.55
CA ALA A 4 9.88 19.55 32.42
C ALA A 4 10.18 20.29 31.12
N ARG A 5 10.47 19.56 30.06
CA ARG A 5 10.60 20.11 28.70
C ARG A 5 9.22 20.60 28.25
N SER A 6 9.15 21.87 27.95
CA SER A 6 7.97 22.52 27.40
C SER A 6 7.62 21.94 26.02
N SER A 7 6.35 21.67 25.80
CA SER A 7 5.74 21.38 24.49
C SER A 7 6.16 22.41 23.44
N VAL A 8 6.61 21.94 22.31
CA VAL A 8 6.91 22.79 21.13
C VAL A 8 5.61 23.51 20.72
N PRO A 9 5.63 24.84 20.51
CA PRO A 9 4.43 25.60 20.19
C PRO A 9 3.83 25.18 18.84
N GLY A 10 2.49 25.16 18.74
CA GLY A 10 1.75 24.80 17.52
C GLY A 10 2.18 25.54 16.24
N CYS A 11 2.72 26.74 16.39
CA CYS A 11 3.24 27.57 15.30
C CYS A 11 4.42 26.94 14.52
N TYR A 12 5.29 26.19 15.19
CA TYR A 12 6.41 25.51 14.52
C TYR A 12 5.97 24.40 13.59
N ARG A 13 4.87 23.73 13.96
CA ARG A 13 4.30 22.62 13.20
C ARG A 13 3.63 23.06 11.90
N GLU A 14 2.89 24.18 11.91
CA GLU A 14 2.25 24.74 10.71
C GLU A 14 3.28 25.23 9.68
N VAL A 15 4.34 25.89 10.15
CA VAL A 15 5.42 26.38 9.26
C VAL A 15 6.14 25.21 8.56
N MET A 16 6.40 24.10 9.26
CA MET A 16 7.04 22.93 8.65
C MET A 16 6.12 22.23 7.62
N ALA A 17 4.83 22.14 7.89
CA ALA A 17 3.87 21.55 6.95
C ALA A 17 3.74 22.40 5.67
N GLU A 18 3.72 23.73 5.80
CA GLU A 18 3.70 24.63 4.64
C GLU A 18 4.98 24.49 3.80
N ASP A 19 6.14 24.33 4.42
CA ASP A 19 7.40 24.15 3.71
C ASP A 19 7.42 22.86 2.87
N PHE A 20 6.97 21.73 3.40
CA PHE A 20 6.92 20.47 2.65
C PHE A 20 5.97 20.54 1.46
N LEU A 21 4.77 21.09 1.66
CA LEU A 21 3.80 21.26 0.58
C LEU A 21 4.33 22.24 -0.48
N ALA A 22 4.85 23.38 -0.06
CA ALA A 22 5.40 24.37 -0.98
C ALA A 22 6.57 23.81 -1.79
N SER A 23 7.43 23.01 -1.18
CA SER A 23 8.55 22.35 -1.85
C SER A 23 8.07 21.36 -2.91
N ALA A 24 7.11 20.49 -2.57
CA ALA A 24 6.52 19.52 -3.50
C ALA A 24 5.87 20.23 -4.70
N LEU A 25 5.01 21.23 -4.44
CA LEU A 25 4.33 22.01 -5.49
C LEU A 25 5.31 22.78 -6.38
N ALA A 26 6.41 23.30 -5.83
CA ALA A 26 7.45 23.96 -6.61
C ALA A 26 8.19 22.98 -7.52
N ALA A 27 8.47 21.77 -7.03
CA ALA A 27 9.06 20.70 -7.83
C ALA A 27 8.12 20.32 -8.99
N GLU A 28 6.84 20.11 -8.72
CA GLU A 28 5.83 19.80 -9.73
C GLU A 28 5.68 20.91 -10.77
N ALA A 29 5.61 22.16 -10.34
CA ALA A 29 5.50 23.32 -11.24
C ALA A 29 6.71 23.47 -12.18
N SER A 30 7.87 22.98 -11.80
CA SER A 30 9.09 22.99 -12.61
C SER A 30 9.29 21.73 -13.45
N SER A 31 8.40 20.75 -13.32
CA SER A 31 8.50 19.44 -13.97
C SER A 31 8.43 19.51 -15.49
N ARG A 32 9.18 18.62 -16.13
CA ARG A 32 9.13 18.38 -17.57
C ARG A 32 8.56 16.98 -17.91
N ALA A 33 8.09 16.25 -16.89
CA ALA A 33 7.64 14.87 -17.05
C ALA A 33 6.62 14.70 -18.19
N GLN A 34 5.58 15.55 -18.21
CA GLN A 34 4.55 15.50 -19.26
C GLN A 34 5.02 15.92 -20.65
N GLN A 35 6.23 16.46 -20.77
CA GLN A 35 6.86 16.81 -22.06
C GLN A 35 7.77 15.68 -22.57
N ASP A 36 8.05 14.70 -21.71
CA ASP A 36 8.82 13.52 -22.08
C ASP A 36 7.98 12.61 -22.99
N PRO A 37 8.45 12.25 -24.19
CA PRO A 37 7.72 11.36 -25.10
C PRO A 37 7.46 9.97 -24.51
N ASP A 38 8.22 9.54 -23.52
CA ASP A 38 8.09 8.25 -22.87
C ASP A 38 7.18 8.30 -21.62
N TYR A 39 6.66 9.49 -21.25
CA TYR A 39 5.74 9.61 -20.12
C TYR A 39 4.45 8.84 -20.37
N PRO A 40 3.99 7.98 -19.44
CA PRO A 40 2.86 7.09 -19.65
C PRO A 40 1.56 7.84 -19.99
N LEU A 41 0.83 7.36 -21.00
CA LEU A 41 -0.40 7.99 -21.48
C LEU A 41 -1.61 7.67 -20.59
N PHE A 42 -1.64 6.50 -19.93
CA PHE A 42 -2.78 6.05 -19.13
C PHE A 42 -2.40 5.37 -17.81
N HIS A 43 -1.13 5.14 -17.56
CA HIS A 43 -0.66 4.69 -16.25
C HIS A 43 -0.56 5.87 -15.28
N VAL A 44 -0.74 5.62 -14.00
CA VAL A 44 -0.37 6.59 -12.97
C VAL A 44 1.16 6.67 -12.92
N ALA A 45 1.70 7.85 -13.14
CA ALA A 45 3.13 8.14 -13.06
C ALA A 45 3.32 9.43 -12.24
N PRO A 46 4.47 9.63 -11.58
CA PRO A 46 4.64 10.81 -10.73
C PRO A 46 4.71 12.09 -11.59
N PRO A 47 4.10 13.19 -11.17
CA PRO A 47 4.22 14.47 -11.88
C PRO A 47 5.67 14.96 -11.91
N VAL A 48 6.50 14.55 -10.95
CA VAL A 48 7.95 14.77 -10.87
C VAL A 48 8.56 13.76 -9.89
N GLY A 49 9.84 13.49 -9.98
CA GLY A 49 10.54 12.63 -9.03
C GLY A 49 10.12 11.16 -9.11
N ARG A 50 9.92 10.51 -7.97
CA ARG A 50 9.71 9.07 -7.91
C ARG A 50 8.33 8.70 -7.37
N LEU A 51 7.72 7.72 -8.01
CA LEU A 51 6.57 6.97 -7.51
C LEU A 51 7.00 5.55 -7.18
N ASN A 52 6.47 4.97 -6.08
CA ASN A 52 6.58 3.55 -5.81
C ASN A 52 5.23 2.95 -5.40
N ASP A 53 5.04 2.47 -4.17
CA ASP A 53 3.88 1.68 -3.79
C ASP A 53 2.53 2.37 -4.05
N PRO A 54 1.54 1.67 -4.64
CA PRO A 54 0.15 2.11 -4.58
C PRO A 54 -0.36 2.09 -3.15
N ASN A 55 -1.09 3.13 -2.77
CA ASN A 55 -1.59 3.34 -1.42
C ASN A 55 -3.03 3.83 -1.45
N GLY A 56 -3.78 3.55 -0.39
CA GLY A 56 -5.08 4.18 -0.14
C GLY A 56 -6.07 4.07 -1.30
N LEU A 57 -5.99 3.02 -2.10
CA LEU A 57 -6.84 2.86 -3.28
C LEU A 57 -8.30 2.70 -2.88
N ILE A 58 -9.17 3.58 -3.36
CA ILE A 58 -10.61 3.53 -3.06
C ILE A 58 -11.45 4.17 -4.20
N GLU A 59 -12.61 3.60 -4.46
CA GLU A 59 -13.61 4.23 -5.33
C GLU A 59 -14.69 4.87 -4.46
N VAL A 60 -14.95 6.17 -4.65
CA VAL A 60 -15.98 6.95 -3.94
C VAL A 60 -16.80 7.75 -4.93
N GLY A 61 -18.11 7.52 -4.95
CA GLY A 61 -19.02 8.28 -5.80
C GLY A 61 -18.74 8.21 -7.30
N GLY A 62 -18.22 7.09 -7.79
CA GLY A 62 -17.84 6.90 -9.19
C GLY A 62 -16.52 7.56 -9.58
N THR A 63 -15.73 7.98 -8.59
CA THR A 63 -14.37 8.48 -8.78
C THR A 63 -13.39 7.52 -8.13
N TYR A 64 -12.42 7.04 -8.90
CA TYR A 64 -11.30 6.26 -8.42
C TYR A 64 -10.25 7.19 -7.83
N HIS A 65 -9.93 7.02 -6.57
CA HIS A 65 -8.83 7.69 -5.88
C HIS A 65 -7.67 6.73 -5.74
N VAL A 66 -6.51 7.13 -6.21
CA VAL A 66 -5.26 6.41 -6.03
C VAL A 66 -4.26 7.31 -5.34
N PHE A 67 -3.66 6.81 -4.29
CA PHE A 67 -2.52 7.45 -3.65
C PHE A 67 -1.30 6.60 -3.93
N PHE A 68 -0.14 7.19 -3.78
CA PHE A 68 1.12 6.52 -4.06
C PHE A 68 2.23 7.05 -3.16
N GLN A 69 3.16 6.19 -2.80
CA GLN A 69 4.41 6.67 -2.24
C GLN A 69 5.07 7.60 -3.24
N TYR A 70 5.36 8.83 -2.80
CA TYR A 70 5.79 9.92 -3.66
C TYR A 70 7.02 10.62 -3.09
N THR A 71 8.04 10.75 -3.90
CA THR A 71 9.28 11.46 -3.57
C THR A 71 9.50 12.56 -4.60
N PRO A 72 8.89 13.75 -4.42
CA PRO A 72 8.98 14.86 -5.38
C PRO A 72 10.40 15.39 -5.55
N GLU A 73 11.21 15.31 -4.50
CA GLU A 73 12.59 15.79 -4.47
C GLU A 73 13.61 14.66 -4.70
N HIS A 74 13.24 13.63 -5.48
CA HIS A 74 14.18 12.56 -5.81
C HIS A 74 15.53 13.14 -6.32
N PRO A 75 16.69 12.62 -5.87
CA PRO A 75 16.93 11.37 -5.13
C PRO A 75 16.85 11.48 -3.58
N ARG A 76 16.38 12.57 -3.01
CA ARG A 76 16.12 12.66 -1.57
C ARG A 76 15.02 11.65 -1.20
N LYS A 77 15.35 10.70 -0.31
CA LYS A 77 14.42 9.61 0.07
C LYS A 77 13.46 10.03 1.20
N LEU A 78 12.66 11.07 0.99
CA LEU A 78 11.61 11.48 1.92
C LEU A 78 10.26 11.24 1.25
N VAL A 79 9.47 10.33 1.81
CA VAL A 79 8.25 9.83 1.19
C VAL A 79 7.01 10.57 1.69
N TYR A 80 6.22 11.04 0.73
CA TYR A 80 4.88 11.60 0.86
C TYR A 80 3.85 10.60 0.35
N TRP A 81 2.56 10.90 0.47
CA TRP A 81 1.55 10.29 -0.37
C TRP A 81 1.08 11.27 -1.43
N GLY A 82 1.41 11.01 -2.69
CA GLY A 82 0.81 11.68 -3.83
C GLY A 82 -0.64 11.24 -4.01
N HIS A 83 -1.43 11.99 -4.76
CA HIS A 83 -2.84 11.73 -5.00
C HIS A 83 -3.20 11.97 -6.46
N ALA A 84 -3.89 11.01 -7.07
CA ALA A 84 -4.48 11.15 -8.40
C ALA A 84 -5.89 10.56 -8.41
N THR A 85 -6.74 11.10 -9.29
CA THR A 85 -8.12 10.65 -9.46
C THR A 85 -8.43 10.33 -10.91
N SER A 86 -9.40 9.42 -11.12
CA SER A 86 -9.91 9.06 -12.44
C SER A 86 -11.38 8.66 -12.36
N ARG A 87 -12.10 8.85 -13.47
CA ARG A 87 -13.45 8.30 -13.66
C ARG A 87 -13.50 7.13 -14.62
N ASP A 88 -12.39 6.86 -15.31
CA ASP A 88 -12.33 5.85 -16.37
C ASP A 88 -11.10 4.93 -16.31
N LEU A 89 -10.23 5.13 -15.29
CA LEU A 89 -8.97 4.39 -15.08
C LEU A 89 -7.92 4.56 -16.21
N THR A 90 -8.11 5.56 -17.07
CA THR A 90 -7.22 5.81 -18.20
C THR A 90 -6.75 7.26 -18.30
N ARG A 91 -7.47 8.17 -17.66
CA ARG A 91 -7.10 9.58 -17.54
C ARG A 91 -7.03 9.94 -16.07
N TRP A 92 -5.94 10.59 -15.70
CA TRP A 92 -5.63 10.88 -14.30
C TRP A 92 -5.49 12.37 -14.08
N ASP A 93 -6.23 12.88 -13.10
CA ASP A 93 -6.07 14.22 -12.58
C ASP A 93 -5.21 14.16 -11.31
N TYR A 94 -4.10 14.88 -11.31
CA TYR A 94 -3.17 14.92 -10.17
C TYR A 94 -3.52 16.07 -9.23
N HIS A 95 -3.43 15.81 -7.93
CA HIS A 95 -3.73 16.72 -6.85
C HIS A 95 -2.49 16.97 -6.00
N ALA A 96 -2.57 17.96 -5.10
CA ALA A 96 -1.54 18.15 -4.10
C ALA A 96 -1.35 16.87 -3.26
N PRO A 97 -0.13 16.60 -2.75
CA PRO A 97 0.11 15.45 -1.88
C PRO A 97 -0.85 15.42 -0.68
N ALA A 98 -1.47 14.26 -0.44
CA ALA A 98 -2.46 14.08 0.61
C ALA A 98 -1.85 13.89 2.00
N ILE A 99 -0.67 13.26 2.09
CA ILE A 99 0.05 13.06 3.35
C ILE A 99 1.46 13.60 3.20
N LEU A 100 1.81 14.55 4.07
CA LEU A 100 3.14 15.13 4.17
C LEU A 100 3.90 14.51 5.35
N PRO A 101 5.25 14.38 5.30
CA PRO A 101 6.04 13.90 6.43
C PRO A 101 6.28 15.03 7.46
N ASP A 102 5.21 15.56 8.04
CA ASP A 102 5.17 16.79 8.83
C ASP A 102 4.93 16.60 10.33
N THR A 103 4.93 15.32 10.77
CA THR A 103 4.81 14.98 12.19
C THR A 103 6.04 14.19 12.65
N HIS A 104 6.23 14.07 13.98
CA HIS A 104 7.29 13.22 14.51
C HIS A 104 7.21 11.78 13.98
N GLN A 105 5.99 11.24 13.89
CA GLN A 105 5.77 9.85 13.51
C GLN A 105 6.22 9.52 12.09
N ASP A 106 6.16 10.49 11.19
CA ASP A 106 6.49 10.32 9.77
C ASP A 106 7.62 11.23 9.28
N ALA A 107 8.44 11.74 10.19
CA ALA A 107 9.54 12.64 9.85
C ALA A 107 10.58 12.03 8.89
N ASN A 108 10.63 10.69 8.76
CA ASN A 108 11.44 9.97 7.79
C ASN A 108 10.59 9.29 6.69
N GLY A 109 9.34 9.70 6.55
CA GLY A 109 8.44 9.30 5.48
C GLY A 109 7.10 8.72 5.95
N ALA A 110 6.06 8.99 5.17
CA ALA A 110 4.75 8.35 5.27
C ALA A 110 4.79 7.07 4.42
N TYR A 111 4.88 5.91 5.08
CA TYR A 111 4.99 4.61 4.41
C TYR A 111 3.61 4.09 3.99
N SER A 112 3.60 2.91 3.35
CA SER A 112 2.42 2.35 2.70
C SER A 112 1.26 2.06 3.64
N GLY A 113 0.08 1.93 3.05
CA GLY A 113 -1.16 1.61 3.74
C GLY A 113 -2.39 1.78 2.85
N THR A 114 -3.58 1.65 3.43
CA THR A 114 -4.83 1.51 2.69
C THR A 114 -5.87 2.57 3.06
N ALA A 115 -7.00 2.55 2.36
CA ALA A 115 -8.16 3.40 2.65
C ALA A 115 -9.35 2.57 3.10
N ILE A 116 -10.24 3.21 3.89
CA ILE A 116 -11.55 2.68 4.24
C ILE A 116 -12.58 3.82 4.33
N GLU A 117 -13.78 3.60 3.81
CA GLU A 117 -14.90 4.51 4.05
C GLU A 117 -15.55 4.21 5.40
N VAL A 118 -15.79 5.24 6.20
CA VAL A 118 -16.39 5.17 7.53
C VAL A 118 -17.48 6.22 7.66
N GLY A 119 -18.73 5.81 7.46
CA GLY A 119 -19.87 6.71 7.51
C GLY A 119 -19.82 7.78 6.42
N ASP A 120 -19.52 9.02 6.80
CA ASP A 120 -19.49 10.18 5.92
C ASP A 120 -18.08 10.65 5.53
N HIS A 121 -17.06 9.89 5.88
CA HIS A 121 -15.66 10.23 5.59
C HIS A 121 -14.82 9.01 5.18
N VAL A 122 -13.67 9.27 4.62
CA VAL A 122 -12.65 8.27 4.31
C VAL A 122 -11.48 8.41 5.29
N GLU A 123 -10.97 7.29 5.75
CA GLU A 123 -9.74 7.19 6.51
C GLU A 123 -8.64 6.57 5.65
N LEU A 124 -7.50 7.25 5.57
CA LEU A 124 -6.27 6.73 5.01
C LEU A 124 -5.40 6.22 6.16
N TRP A 125 -5.08 4.94 6.13
CA TRP A 125 -4.27 4.26 7.12
C TRP A 125 -2.87 4.07 6.56
N TYR A 126 -1.84 4.47 7.31
CA TYR A 126 -0.47 4.41 6.84
C TYR A 126 0.51 4.15 7.99
N THR A 127 1.72 3.74 7.65
CA THR A 127 2.79 3.61 8.63
C THR A 127 3.64 4.86 8.67
N GLY A 128 3.68 5.51 9.82
CA GLY A 128 4.63 6.56 10.11
C GLY A 128 6.00 5.96 10.38
N ASN A 129 7.01 6.42 9.63
CA ASN A 129 8.39 6.00 9.79
C ASN A 129 9.22 7.13 10.42
N TYR A 130 9.74 6.87 11.60
CA TYR A 130 10.69 7.74 12.27
C TYR A 130 11.98 6.97 12.56
N LYS A 131 13.10 7.63 12.37
CA LYS A 131 14.41 7.12 12.76
C LYS A 131 15.11 8.18 13.57
N ASP A 132 15.43 7.83 14.82
CA ASP A 132 16.15 8.71 15.71
C ASP A 132 17.53 9.07 15.13
N PRO A 133 17.85 10.35 14.94
CA PRO A 133 19.10 10.77 14.30
C PRO A 133 20.34 10.50 15.16
N GLU A 134 20.19 10.35 16.49
CA GLU A 134 21.30 10.14 17.41
C GLU A 134 21.57 8.64 17.63
N THR A 135 20.52 7.83 17.84
CA THR A 135 20.64 6.40 18.15
C THR A 135 20.51 5.51 16.92
N GLY A 136 19.84 6.02 15.87
CA GLY A 136 19.50 5.24 14.69
C GLY A 136 18.34 4.28 14.92
N GLU A 137 17.71 4.30 16.11
CA GLU A 137 16.53 3.49 16.41
C GLU A 137 15.35 3.90 15.52
N ARG A 138 14.61 2.90 15.05
CA ARG A 138 13.42 3.10 14.22
C ARG A 138 12.17 2.96 15.07
N GLU A 139 11.23 3.88 14.88
CA GLU A 139 9.85 3.77 15.32
C GLU A 139 8.95 3.57 14.09
N ALA A 140 8.08 2.56 14.17
CA ALA A 140 7.04 2.32 13.17
C ALA A 140 5.69 2.40 13.87
N THR A 141 4.90 3.40 13.50
CA THR A 141 3.59 3.69 14.12
C THR A 141 2.48 3.55 13.09
N GLN A 142 1.29 3.11 13.51
CA GLN A 142 0.16 3.10 12.59
C GLN A 142 -0.65 4.39 12.78
N CYS A 143 -0.75 5.14 11.70
CA CYS A 143 -1.28 6.49 11.65
C CYS A 143 -2.55 6.55 10.80
N VAL A 144 -3.36 7.57 11.02
CA VAL A 144 -4.61 7.79 10.31
C VAL A 144 -4.71 9.23 9.84
N VAL A 145 -5.19 9.40 8.61
CA VAL A 145 -5.61 10.68 8.04
C VAL A 145 -7.08 10.56 7.66
N THR A 146 -7.89 11.57 7.96
CA THR A 146 -9.32 11.60 7.65
C THR A 146 -9.62 12.67 6.61
N SER A 147 -10.59 12.40 5.73
CA SER A 147 -11.13 13.37 4.76
C SER A 147 -12.62 13.15 4.53
N THR A 148 -13.38 14.22 4.45
CA THR A 148 -14.82 14.20 4.11
C THR A 148 -15.10 14.61 2.65
N ASP A 149 -14.08 15.11 1.95
CA ASP A 149 -14.21 15.66 0.59
C ASP A 149 -13.15 15.10 -0.39
N MET A 150 -12.21 14.31 0.10
CA MET A 150 -11.07 13.77 -0.65
C MET A 150 -10.14 14.86 -1.25
N GLU A 151 -10.22 16.07 -0.72
CA GLU A 151 -9.37 17.21 -1.08
C GLU A 151 -8.58 17.72 0.13
N HIS A 152 -9.20 17.71 1.32
CA HIS A 152 -8.59 18.16 2.56
C HIS A 152 -8.37 16.97 3.50
N PHE A 153 -7.13 16.77 3.87
CA PHE A 153 -6.68 15.61 4.66
C PHE A 153 -6.17 16.06 6.02
N LYS A 154 -6.69 15.44 7.09
CA LYS A 154 -6.36 15.77 8.47
C LYS A 154 -5.79 14.58 9.21
N LYS A 155 -4.54 14.69 9.67
CA LYS A 155 -3.92 13.67 10.52
C LYS A 155 -4.57 13.58 11.90
N LEU A 156 -4.79 12.36 12.36
CA LEU A 156 -5.12 12.07 13.74
C LEU A 156 -3.84 11.89 14.56
N VAL A 157 -3.76 12.55 15.70
CA VAL A 157 -2.62 12.49 16.62
C VAL A 157 -3.17 12.31 18.03
N PRO A 158 -2.63 11.38 18.80
CA PRO A 158 -1.50 10.48 18.57
C PRO A 158 -1.81 9.37 17.53
N PRO A 159 -0.79 8.58 17.10
CA PRO A 159 -1.03 7.41 16.25
C PRO A 159 -1.90 6.38 16.98
N VAL A 160 -2.66 5.59 16.22
CA VAL A 160 -3.58 4.59 16.80
C VAL A 160 -2.86 3.36 17.35
N ILE A 161 -1.71 3.00 16.75
CA ILE A 161 -0.78 1.99 17.30
C ILE A 161 0.59 2.63 17.36
N ALA A 162 1.10 2.81 18.57
CA ALA A 162 2.33 3.57 18.81
C ALA A 162 3.61 2.76 18.58
N ARG A 163 3.54 1.43 18.56
CA ARG A 163 4.70 0.54 18.35
C ARG A 163 4.25 -0.90 18.14
N GLN A 164 5.17 -1.72 17.65
CA GLN A 164 4.98 -3.16 17.50
C GLN A 164 4.80 -3.84 18.87
N PRO A 165 4.14 -5.01 18.92
CA PRO A 165 4.08 -5.86 20.10
C PRO A 165 5.47 -6.45 20.45
N GLU A 166 5.60 -7.01 21.64
CA GLU A 166 6.76 -7.79 22.06
C GLU A 166 6.96 -9.01 21.13
N GLY A 167 8.21 -9.35 20.81
CA GLY A 167 8.58 -10.44 19.90
C GLY A 167 8.76 -10.01 18.44
N TYR A 168 8.55 -8.72 18.14
CA TYR A 168 8.70 -8.17 16.79
C TYR A 168 9.67 -7.00 16.74
N THR A 169 10.34 -6.85 15.60
CA THR A 169 11.22 -5.71 15.33
C THR A 169 10.42 -4.49 14.88
N ALA A 170 11.09 -3.35 14.65
CA ALA A 170 10.47 -2.16 14.05
C ALA A 170 10.15 -2.30 12.53
N HIS A 171 10.32 -3.49 11.93
CA HIS A 171 9.65 -3.83 10.68
C HIS A 171 8.22 -4.25 11.00
N PHE A 172 7.33 -3.25 11.05
CA PHE A 172 5.94 -3.33 11.46
C PHE A 172 5.16 -2.29 10.65
N ARG A 173 4.58 -2.68 9.49
CA ARG A 173 4.10 -1.70 8.51
C ARG A 173 3.02 -2.21 7.58
N ASP A 174 2.55 -1.29 6.71
CA ASP A 174 1.65 -1.50 5.58
C ASP A 174 0.25 -1.98 6.01
N PRO A 175 -0.50 -1.20 6.83
CA PRO A 175 -1.79 -1.60 7.35
C PRO A 175 -2.83 -1.72 6.22
N GLN A 176 -3.46 -2.90 6.12
CA GLN A 176 -4.73 -3.06 5.42
C GLN A 176 -5.86 -3.07 6.44
N VAL A 177 -6.83 -2.16 6.30
CA VAL A 177 -7.98 -2.05 7.21
C VAL A 177 -9.28 -2.34 6.45
N TRP A 178 -10.14 -3.17 7.02
CA TRP A 178 -11.46 -3.46 6.44
C TRP A 178 -12.51 -3.65 7.52
N ARG A 179 -13.77 -3.54 7.13
CA ARG A 179 -14.91 -3.88 7.98
C ARG A 179 -15.23 -5.35 7.84
N ASP A 180 -15.26 -6.07 8.96
CA ASP A 180 -15.58 -7.49 9.00
C ASP A 180 -17.11 -7.72 8.93
N VAL A 181 -17.51 -8.95 8.65
CA VAL A 181 -18.93 -9.36 8.49
C VAL A 181 -19.75 -9.17 9.76
N ASP A 182 -19.12 -9.18 10.93
CA ASP A 182 -19.77 -8.95 12.23
C ASP A 182 -19.92 -7.44 12.56
N GLY A 183 -19.44 -6.58 11.67
CA GLY A 183 -19.49 -5.12 11.82
C GLY A 183 -18.31 -4.51 12.57
N SER A 184 -17.43 -5.31 13.15
CA SER A 184 -16.14 -4.86 13.68
C SER A 184 -15.17 -4.50 12.55
N TYR A 185 -14.01 -3.97 12.91
CA TYR A 185 -12.94 -3.69 11.96
C TYR A 185 -11.76 -4.62 12.22
N ARG A 186 -11.08 -5.00 11.16
CA ARG A 186 -9.82 -5.74 11.24
C ARG A 186 -8.71 -4.99 10.53
N MET A 187 -7.49 -5.25 10.95
CA MET A 187 -6.27 -4.73 10.34
C MET A 187 -5.28 -5.87 10.17
N LEU A 188 -4.68 -5.92 8.99
CA LEU A 188 -3.57 -6.83 8.67
C LEU A 188 -2.30 -5.99 8.51
N LEU A 189 -1.22 -6.38 9.17
CA LEU A 189 0.08 -5.70 9.14
C LEU A 189 1.19 -6.68 8.80
N GLY A 190 2.11 -6.27 7.96
CA GLY A 190 3.36 -6.98 7.74
C GLY A 190 4.33 -6.76 8.90
N VAL A 191 5.00 -7.82 9.32
CA VAL A 191 5.93 -7.78 10.46
C VAL A 191 7.16 -8.65 10.24
N GLN A 192 8.21 -8.33 10.99
CA GLN A 192 9.37 -9.19 11.17
C GLN A 192 9.46 -9.63 12.63
N ARG A 193 9.52 -10.94 12.87
CA ARG A 193 9.81 -11.50 14.20
C ARG A 193 11.26 -11.20 14.62
N GLU A 194 11.55 -11.23 15.90
CA GLU A 194 12.93 -11.03 16.42
C GLU A 194 13.94 -12.07 15.91
N ASN A 195 13.47 -13.26 15.48
CA ASN A 195 14.31 -14.27 14.82
C ASN A 195 14.58 -13.96 13.34
N LEU A 196 14.20 -12.76 12.87
CA LEU A 196 14.37 -12.26 11.51
C LEU A 196 13.60 -13.05 10.44
N THR A 197 12.43 -13.55 10.78
CA THR A 197 11.49 -14.15 9.81
C THR A 197 10.24 -13.28 9.64
N GLY A 198 9.71 -13.25 8.42
CA GLY A 198 8.50 -12.48 8.09
C GLY A 198 7.23 -13.15 8.60
N ALA A 199 6.22 -12.33 8.91
CA ALA A 199 4.88 -12.76 9.29
C ALA A 199 3.87 -11.65 8.98
N ALA A 200 2.59 -11.93 9.23
CA ALA A 200 1.52 -10.95 9.23
C ALA A 200 0.75 -11.00 10.55
N LEU A 201 0.44 -9.83 11.13
CA LEU A 201 -0.35 -9.69 12.35
C LEU A 201 -1.77 -9.25 12.04
N LEU A 202 -2.72 -9.82 12.74
CA LEU A 202 -4.11 -9.44 12.72
C LEU A 202 -4.48 -8.68 13.99
N TYR A 203 -5.20 -7.59 13.80
CA TYR A 203 -5.77 -6.77 14.86
C TYR A 203 -7.29 -6.65 14.66
N ARG A 204 -8.00 -6.40 15.76
CA ARG A 204 -9.43 -6.15 15.77
C ARG A 204 -9.75 -4.85 16.52
N SER A 205 -10.77 -4.14 16.03
CA SER A 205 -11.30 -2.94 16.65
C SER A 205 -12.82 -2.84 16.51
N SER A 206 -13.49 -2.23 17.45
CA SER A 206 -14.92 -1.87 17.34
C SER A 206 -15.13 -0.42 16.92
N ASP A 207 -14.08 0.43 16.99
CA ASP A 207 -14.20 1.88 16.89
C ASP A 207 -13.13 2.53 15.97
N LEU A 208 -12.23 1.73 15.37
CA LEU A 208 -11.07 2.18 14.60
C LEU A 208 -10.04 3.00 15.39
N ARG A 209 -10.18 3.09 16.70
CA ARG A 209 -9.29 3.89 17.57
C ARG A 209 -8.54 3.04 18.58
N THR A 210 -9.20 2.00 19.07
CA THR A 210 -8.62 1.04 20.00
C THR A 210 -8.47 -0.30 19.30
N TRP A 211 -7.25 -0.81 19.24
CA TRP A 211 -6.92 -2.03 18.53
C TRP A 211 -6.37 -3.09 19.46
N GLU A 212 -6.93 -4.28 19.38
CA GLU A 212 -6.46 -5.49 20.06
C GLU A 212 -5.73 -6.38 19.07
N CYS A 213 -4.52 -6.81 19.41
CA CYS A 213 -3.76 -7.78 18.60
C CYS A 213 -4.39 -9.16 18.77
N GLU A 214 -4.93 -9.74 17.69
CA GLU A 214 -5.48 -11.09 17.68
C GLU A 214 -4.38 -12.16 17.56
N GLY A 215 -3.21 -11.78 17.06
CA GLY A 215 -2.06 -12.67 16.85
C GLY A 215 -1.61 -12.76 15.39
N GLU A 216 -0.66 -13.66 15.15
CA GLU A 216 -0.16 -13.93 13.78
C GLU A 216 -1.17 -14.69 12.93
N MET A 217 -1.19 -14.38 11.65
CA MET A 217 -1.82 -15.25 10.66
C MET A 217 -1.03 -16.54 10.56
N THR A 218 -1.71 -17.68 10.75
CA THR A 218 -1.11 -19.00 10.72
C THR A 218 -1.69 -19.86 9.59
N PHE A 219 -0.96 -20.88 9.20
CA PHE A 219 -1.25 -21.73 8.05
C PHE A 219 -1.21 -23.19 8.48
N PRO A 220 -2.26 -23.70 9.16
CA PRO A 220 -2.24 -25.02 9.80
C PRO A 220 -2.05 -26.17 8.81
N ASP A 221 -2.46 -25.98 7.55
CA ASP A 221 -2.43 -27.01 6.52
C ASP A 221 -1.16 -26.95 5.65
N ALA A 222 -0.29 -25.95 5.85
CA ALA A 222 0.88 -25.69 5.01
C ALA A 222 2.14 -26.49 5.41
N GLY A 223 2.09 -27.28 6.49
CA GLY A 223 3.24 -28.08 6.95
C GLY A 223 4.50 -27.25 7.26
N GLY A 224 4.34 -25.99 7.67
CA GLY A 224 5.45 -25.08 8.00
C GLY A 224 6.07 -24.35 6.80
N ALA A 225 5.48 -24.44 5.61
CA ALA A 225 6.04 -23.84 4.39
C ALA A 225 6.27 -22.31 4.49
N PHE A 226 5.46 -21.62 5.31
CA PHE A 226 5.53 -20.16 5.48
C PHE A 226 6.20 -19.70 6.77
N ASP A 227 6.68 -20.61 7.64
CA ASP A 227 7.25 -20.24 8.95
C ASP A 227 8.52 -19.40 8.86
N ALA A 228 9.33 -19.61 7.81
CA ALA A 228 10.54 -18.86 7.53
C ALA A 228 10.58 -18.33 6.08
N PHE A 229 9.45 -17.88 5.58
CA PHE A 229 9.29 -17.44 4.21
C PHE A 229 9.67 -15.95 4.05
N GLY A 230 10.95 -15.68 3.84
CA GLY A 230 11.53 -14.34 3.83
C GLY A 230 11.72 -13.74 5.22
N TYR A 231 12.36 -12.57 5.27
CA TYR A 231 12.63 -11.90 6.55
C TYR A 231 11.58 -10.84 6.91
N MET A 232 10.75 -10.42 5.98
CA MET A 232 9.68 -9.45 6.16
C MET A 232 8.59 -9.67 5.10
N TRP A 233 7.32 -9.55 5.49
CA TRP A 233 6.20 -9.56 4.55
C TRP A 233 5.68 -8.13 4.37
N GLU A 234 5.97 -7.52 3.22
CA GLU A 234 5.52 -6.18 2.90
C GLU A 234 4.16 -6.19 2.19
N CYS A 235 3.45 -5.08 2.30
CA CYS A 235 2.20 -4.79 1.60
C CYS A 235 1.19 -5.93 1.65
N PRO A 236 0.88 -6.50 2.83
CA PRO A 236 -0.09 -7.59 2.91
C PRO A 236 -1.47 -7.10 2.51
N ASN A 237 -2.15 -7.87 1.65
CA ASN A 237 -3.55 -7.67 1.30
C ASN A 237 -4.29 -8.98 1.51
N LEU A 238 -5.43 -8.93 2.19
CA LEU A 238 -6.38 -10.01 2.25
C LEU A 238 -7.63 -9.62 1.48
N VAL A 239 -8.02 -10.43 0.50
CA VAL A 239 -9.16 -10.17 -0.35
C VAL A 239 -10.00 -11.42 -0.53
N ARG A 240 -11.33 -11.26 -0.48
CA ARG A 240 -12.26 -12.36 -0.76
C ARG A 240 -12.64 -12.36 -2.23
N LEU A 241 -12.33 -13.44 -2.93
CA LEU A 241 -12.61 -13.63 -4.35
C LEU A 241 -13.56 -14.83 -4.56
N VAL A 242 -14.35 -14.76 -5.63
CA VAL A 242 -15.22 -15.85 -6.04
C VAL A 242 -14.57 -16.64 -7.17
N ASP A 243 -14.53 -17.95 -7.05
CA ASP A 243 -14.02 -18.83 -8.09
C ASP A 243 -15.05 -18.94 -9.24
N GLU A 244 -14.60 -18.60 -10.47
CA GLU A 244 -15.46 -18.59 -11.67
C GLU A 244 -16.00 -19.96 -12.06
N GLU A 245 -15.31 -21.05 -11.65
CA GLU A 245 -15.71 -22.42 -12.01
C GLU A 245 -16.65 -23.04 -10.98
N THR A 246 -16.39 -22.78 -9.69
CA THR A 246 -17.14 -23.41 -8.60
C THR A 246 -18.21 -22.51 -7.99
N GLY A 247 -18.08 -21.19 -8.13
CA GLY A 247 -18.90 -20.21 -7.44
C GLY A 247 -18.58 -20.05 -5.95
N GLU A 248 -17.56 -20.76 -5.45
CA GLU A 248 -17.14 -20.67 -4.06
C GLU A 248 -16.29 -19.42 -3.81
N ALA A 249 -16.51 -18.75 -2.68
CA ALA A 249 -15.69 -17.65 -2.25
C ALA A 249 -14.52 -18.15 -1.41
N ARG A 250 -13.32 -17.64 -1.67
CA ARG A 250 -12.10 -17.92 -0.94
C ARG A 250 -11.39 -16.61 -0.55
N ASP A 251 -10.63 -16.67 0.51
CA ASP A 251 -9.75 -15.59 0.91
C ASP A 251 -8.39 -15.79 0.25
N VAL A 252 -7.83 -14.69 -0.28
CA VAL A 252 -6.53 -14.67 -0.91
C VAL A 252 -5.66 -13.69 -0.16
N LEU A 253 -4.57 -14.20 0.42
CA LEU A 253 -3.51 -13.38 1.01
C LEU A 253 -2.48 -13.06 -0.08
N ILE A 254 -2.25 -11.78 -0.30
CA ILE A 254 -1.19 -11.27 -1.17
C ILE A 254 -0.11 -10.67 -0.28
N ILE A 255 1.15 -11.03 -0.48
CA ILE A 255 2.30 -10.50 0.25
C ILE A 255 3.50 -10.33 -0.66
N CYS A 256 4.41 -9.45 -0.27
CA CYS A 256 5.73 -9.27 -0.87
C CYS A 256 6.80 -9.74 0.13
N PRO A 257 7.20 -11.03 0.09
CA PRO A 257 8.18 -11.57 1.03
C PRO A 257 9.59 -11.11 0.64
N GLN A 258 10.22 -10.33 1.50
CA GLN A 258 11.59 -9.86 1.30
C GLN A 258 12.64 -10.92 1.70
N GLY A 259 13.77 -10.93 0.98
CA GLY A 259 14.90 -11.79 1.27
C GLY A 259 14.70 -13.24 0.83
N ILE A 260 13.78 -13.51 -0.07
CA ILE A 260 13.70 -14.78 -0.78
C ILE A 260 14.85 -14.82 -1.78
N SER A 261 15.58 -15.94 -1.80
CA SER A 261 16.64 -16.12 -2.79
C SER A 261 16.05 -16.11 -4.21
N PRO A 262 16.60 -15.31 -5.14
CA PRO A 262 16.17 -15.31 -6.53
C PRO A 262 16.44 -16.65 -7.24
N GLU A 263 17.32 -17.50 -6.66
CA GLU A 263 17.61 -18.84 -7.17
C GLU A 263 16.56 -19.87 -6.72
N ARG A 264 15.63 -19.48 -5.86
CA ARG A 264 14.55 -20.36 -5.41
C ARG A 264 13.64 -20.69 -6.58
N GLU A 265 13.42 -21.97 -6.81
CA GLU A 265 12.51 -22.47 -7.84
C GLU A 265 11.11 -21.84 -7.71
N GLY A 266 10.54 -21.39 -8.81
CA GLY A 266 9.17 -20.83 -8.87
C GLY A 266 9.07 -19.32 -8.87
N PHE A 267 10.18 -18.58 -8.72
CA PHE A 267 10.19 -17.11 -8.84
C PHE A 267 10.81 -16.66 -10.15
N GLU A 268 10.09 -15.81 -10.88
CA GLU A 268 10.55 -15.13 -12.09
C GLU A 268 10.99 -13.69 -11.80
N ASN A 269 10.39 -13.06 -10.76
CA ASN A 269 10.67 -11.69 -10.39
C ASN A 269 11.75 -11.63 -9.30
N VAL A 270 12.68 -10.66 -9.40
CA VAL A 270 13.74 -10.41 -8.40
C VAL A 270 13.16 -10.05 -7.02
N PHE A 271 12.05 -9.34 -7.02
CA PHE A 271 11.27 -9.00 -5.82
C PHE A 271 9.89 -9.65 -5.94
N PRO A 272 9.73 -10.90 -5.45
CA PRO A 272 8.50 -11.64 -5.66
C PRO A 272 7.31 -11.03 -4.91
N CYS A 273 6.16 -11.13 -5.55
CA CYS A 273 4.87 -10.87 -4.96
C CYS A 273 4.01 -12.12 -5.14
N ILE A 274 3.51 -12.69 -4.06
CA ILE A 274 2.82 -13.97 -4.09
C ILE A 274 1.38 -13.88 -3.59
N ALA A 275 0.56 -14.82 -4.04
CA ALA A 275 -0.80 -15.06 -3.58
C ALA A 275 -0.92 -16.44 -2.96
N ILE A 276 -1.56 -16.52 -1.80
CA ILE A 276 -1.87 -17.75 -1.06
C ILE A 276 -3.37 -17.83 -0.91
N VAL A 277 -3.99 -18.91 -1.36
CA VAL A 277 -5.44 -19.11 -1.34
C VAL A 277 -5.84 -19.98 -0.15
N GLY A 278 -6.88 -19.56 0.59
CA GLY A 278 -7.39 -20.29 1.74
C GLY A 278 -8.76 -19.78 2.20
N GLU A 279 -9.07 -19.96 3.46
CA GLU A 279 -10.24 -19.41 4.15
C GLU A 279 -9.80 -18.90 5.52
N LEU A 280 -9.96 -17.60 5.78
CA LEU A 280 -9.59 -17.00 7.05
C LEU A 280 -10.63 -17.32 8.12
N VAL A 281 -10.21 -18.08 9.15
CA VAL A 281 -11.02 -18.41 10.34
C VAL A 281 -10.27 -17.98 11.59
N GLY A 282 -10.72 -16.92 12.24
CA GLY A 282 -9.93 -16.28 13.30
C GLY A 282 -8.64 -15.68 12.75
N THR A 283 -7.51 -16.25 13.13
CA THR A 283 -6.18 -15.91 12.59
C THR A 283 -5.60 -16.99 11.69
N GLU A 284 -6.33 -18.09 11.44
CA GLU A 284 -5.86 -19.20 10.62
C GLU A 284 -6.32 -19.05 9.17
N LEU A 285 -5.40 -19.08 8.22
CA LEU A 285 -5.73 -19.24 6.79
C LEU A 285 -5.74 -20.72 6.46
N ARG A 286 -6.93 -21.33 6.62
CA ARG A 286 -7.17 -22.77 6.42
C ARG A 286 -7.23 -23.12 4.94
N GLY A 287 -6.87 -24.35 4.60
CA GLY A 287 -6.83 -24.85 3.23
C GLY A 287 -5.65 -24.32 2.40
N ALA A 288 -4.79 -23.51 2.98
CA ALA A 288 -3.52 -23.13 2.39
C ALA A 288 -2.52 -24.27 2.61
N ASP A 289 -2.26 -25.05 1.57
CA ASP A 289 -1.49 -26.30 1.62
C ASP A 289 0.03 -26.12 1.51
N GLY A 290 0.51 -24.88 1.58
CA GLY A 290 1.91 -24.52 1.41
C GLY A 290 2.29 -24.15 -0.03
N SER A 291 1.37 -24.29 -0.97
CA SER A 291 1.52 -23.77 -2.32
C SER A 291 1.23 -22.25 -2.36
N PHE A 292 1.81 -21.59 -3.34
CA PHE A 292 1.58 -20.17 -3.64
C PHE A 292 1.71 -19.93 -5.14
N GLU A 293 1.20 -18.80 -5.59
CA GLU A 293 1.41 -18.34 -6.96
C GLU A 293 2.14 -17.01 -6.94
N GLU A 294 3.14 -16.85 -7.82
CA GLU A 294 3.71 -15.55 -8.11
C GLU A 294 2.66 -14.74 -8.90
N LEU A 295 2.28 -13.58 -8.35
CA LEU A 295 1.18 -12.77 -8.87
C LEU A 295 1.51 -12.12 -10.22
N ASP A 296 2.78 -11.85 -10.46
CA ASP A 296 3.32 -11.33 -11.71
C ASP A 296 4.70 -11.92 -11.96
N ARG A 297 4.94 -12.34 -13.21
CA ARG A 297 6.19 -12.95 -13.65
C ARG A 297 7.02 -12.03 -14.54
N GLY A 298 6.66 -10.76 -14.58
CA GLY A 298 7.44 -9.73 -15.24
C GLY A 298 8.66 -9.31 -14.42
N THR A 299 9.49 -8.46 -15.00
CA THR A 299 10.72 -8.00 -14.36
C THR A 299 10.48 -6.95 -13.29
N GLU A 300 9.37 -6.22 -13.36
CA GLU A 300 9.07 -5.07 -12.50
C GLU A 300 7.59 -5.09 -12.07
N PHE A 301 7.33 -5.71 -10.94
CA PHE A 301 6.04 -5.70 -10.29
C PHE A 301 6.22 -5.88 -8.79
N TYR A 302 5.83 -4.88 -7.99
CA TYR A 302 5.97 -4.93 -6.54
C TYR A 302 4.84 -4.20 -5.81
N ALA A 303 4.76 -4.40 -4.49
CA ALA A 303 3.88 -3.71 -3.54
C ALA A 303 2.42 -3.56 -4.02
N PRO A 304 1.78 -4.59 -4.61
CA PRO A 304 0.42 -4.44 -5.13
C PRO A 304 -0.55 -4.12 -4.00
N GLN A 305 -1.58 -3.34 -4.36
CA GLN A 305 -2.69 -3.05 -3.46
C GLN A 305 -4.03 -3.32 -4.14
N VAL A 306 -4.92 -3.94 -3.37
CA VAL A 306 -6.32 -4.14 -3.75
C VAL A 306 -7.11 -2.87 -3.43
N MET A 307 -7.91 -2.41 -4.37
CA MET A 307 -8.75 -1.22 -4.19
C MET A 307 -9.88 -1.50 -3.21
N ALA A 308 -10.01 -0.66 -2.20
CA ALA A 308 -11.11 -0.69 -1.26
C ALA A 308 -12.44 -0.31 -1.94
N ARG A 309 -13.52 -0.87 -1.47
CA ARG A 309 -14.89 -0.53 -1.89
C ARG A 309 -15.52 0.43 -0.91
N SER A 310 -16.23 1.41 -1.42
CA SER A 310 -17.09 2.29 -0.64
C SER A 310 -18.55 1.82 -0.70
N ALA A 311 -19.43 2.45 0.09
CA ALA A 311 -20.85 2.17 0.04
C ALA A 311 -21.50 2.56 -1.31
N SER A 312 -20.84 3.43 -2.07
CA SER A 312 -21.28 3.86 -3.41
C SER A 312 -20.76 2.96 -4.54
N SER A 313 -19.81 2.05 -4.27
CA SER A 313 -19.25 1.16 -5.28
C SER A 313 -20.32 0.21 -5.84
N ASP A 314 -20.31 -0.02 -7.15
CA ASP A 314 -21.17 -1.04 -7.78
C ASP A 314 -20.84 -2.43 -7.21
N PRO A 315 -21.81 -3.14 -6.61
CA PRO A 315 -21.59 -4.51 -6.11
C PRO A 315 -21.09 -5.49 -7.17
N GLY A 316 -21.41 -5.23 -8.44
CA GLY A 316 -20.98 -6.02 -9.59
C GLY A 316 -19.61 -5.62 -10.16
N ALA A 317 -19.01 -4.54 -9.67
CA ALA A 317 -17.70 -4.11 -10.14
C ALA A 317 -16.62 -5.16 -9.80
N PRO A 318 -15.59 -5.32 -10.65
CA PRO A 318 -14.50 -6.23 -10.37
C PRO A 318 -13.68 -5.75 -9.16
N THR A 319 -13.03 -6.69 -8.50
CA THR A 319 -11.98 -6.39 -7.51
C THR A 319 -10.75 -5.92 -8.27
N LEU A 320 -10.33 -4.67 -8.06
CA LEU A 320 -9.20 -4.09 -8.77
C LEU A 320 -7.93 -4.16 -7.95
N LEU A 321 -6.82 -4.37 -8.64
CA LEU A 321 -5.47 -4.36 -8.09
C LEU A 321 -4.58 -3.45 -8.95
N PHE A 322 -3.75 -2.66 -8.29
CA PHE A 322 -2.62 -1.96 -8.90
C PHE A 322 -1.32 -2.48 -8.31
N GLY A 323 -0.27 -2.52 -9.10
CA GLY A 323 1.08 -2.80 -8.65
C GLY A 323 2.02 -1.66 -9.05
N TRP A 324 3.13 -1.54 -8.36
CA TRP A 324 4.23 -0.68 -8.75
C TRP A 324 5.01 -1.36 -9.89
N ALA A 325 5.02 -0.74 -11.06
CA ALA A 325 5.92 -1.10 -12.18
C ALA A 325 7.23 -0.36 -11.97
N GLY A 326 8.10 -0.97 -11.19
CA GLY A 326 9.39 -0.46 -10.79
C GLY A 326 10.13 -1.43 -9.90
N ASN A 327 11.36 -1.09 -9.60
CA ASN A 327 12.27 -1.95 -8.87
C ASN A 327 12.99 -1.13 -7.78
N ALA A 328 13.01 -1.64 -6.55
CA ALA A 328 13.66 -0.97 -5.43
C ALA A 328 15.19 -0.85 -5.57
N GLY A 329 15.79 -1.67 -6.41
CA GLY A 329 17.23 -1.64 -6.73
C GLY A 329 17.60 -0.71 -7.88
N GLU A 330 16.61 -0.14 -8.60
CA GLU A 330 16.83 0.65 -9.82
C GLU A 330 16.13 2.01 -9.71
N ASP A 331 16.84 2.98 -9.17
CA ASP A 331 16.37 4.37 -9.09
C ASP A 331 16.85 5.23 -10.28
N ASP A 332 17.83 4.74 -11.06
CA ASP A 332 18.45 5.44 -12.17
C ASP A 332 17.83 5.03 -13.52
N GLN A 333 16.62 5.51 -13.76
CA GLN A 333 15.92 5.30 -15.04
C GLN A 333 16.26 6.42 -16.03
N PRO A 334 16.32 6.15 -17.35
CA PRO A 334 16.55 7.19 -18.37
C PRO A 334 15.59 8.37 -18.30
N SER A 335 14.35 8.14 -17.85
CA SER A 335 13.31 9.14 -17.66
C SER A 335 13.66 10.24 -16.62
N ILE A 336 14.59 9.97 -15.70
CA ILE A 336 15.11 11.00 -14.79
C ILE A 336 15.81 12.12 -15.57
N GLU A 337 16.63 11.76 -16.55
CA GLU A 337 17.38 12.74 -17.37
C GLU A 337 16.46 13.45 -18.38
N THR A 338 15.53 12.74 -18.99
CA THR A 338 14.65 13.27 -20.04
C THR A 338 13.49 14.09 -19.46
N GLY A 339 12.81 13.61 -18.45
CA GLY A 339 11.60 14.23 -17.89
C GLY A 339 11.63 14.48 -16.38
N GLY A 340 12.60 13.94 -15.64
CA GLY A 340 12.71 14.09 -14.20
C GLY A 340 11.68 13.27 -13.43
N TRP A 341 11.27 12.12 -13.96
CA TRP A 341 10.31 11.19 -13.35
C TRP A 341 10.83 9.76 -13.35
N VAL A 342 10.34 8.94 -12.43
CA VAL A 342 10.76 7.55 -12.27
C VAL A 342 9.60 6.67 -11.83
N HIS A 343 9.41 5.53 -12.51
CA HIS A 343 8.42 4.49 -12.30
C HIS A 343 6.97 4.93 -12.55
N CYS A 344 6.08 3.96 -12.58
CA CYS A 344 4.65 4.16 -12.71
C CYS A 344 3.89 2.99 -12.07
N PHE A 345 2.56 3.09 -12.01
CA PHE A 345 1.74 1.93 -11.68
C PHE A 345 1.52 1.05 -12.91
N THR A 346 1.29 -0.23 -12.68
CA THR A 346 0.72 -1.09 -13.73
C THR A 346 -0.65 -0.57 -14.15
N ALA A 347 -1.14 -0.99 -15.32
CA ALA A 347 -2.56 -0.88 -15.59
C ALA A 347 -3.36 -1.62 -14.50
N PRO A 348 -4.55 -1.11 -14.10
CA PRO A 348 -5.40 -1.80 -13.15
C PRO A 348 -5.75 -3.21 -13.65
N ARG A 349 -5.80 -4.16 -12.73
CA ARG A 349 -6.13 -5.55 -13.00
C ARG A 349 -7.36 -5.96 -12.24
N ALA A 350 -8.32 -6.59 -12.92
CA ALA A 350 -9.43 -7.27 -12.28
C ALA A 350 -8.97 -8.63 -11.77
N LEU A 351 -9.18 -8.87 -10.48
CA LEU A 351 -8.85 -10.13 -9.82
C LEU A 351 -10.07 -11.05 -9.74
N THR A 352 -9.84 -12.33 -9.97
CA THR A 352 -10.81 -13.42 -9.74
C THR A 352 -10.06 -14.69 -9.41
N LEU A 353 -10.79 -15.74 -9.03
CA LEU A 353 -10.28 -17.10 -8.93
C LEU A 353 -10.82 -17.94 -10.08
N ARG A 354 -10.02 -18.92 -10.51
CA ARG A 354 -10.45 -19.95 -11.45
C ARG A 354 -9.75 -21.27 -11.14
N GLY A 355 -10.53 -22.25 -10.73
CA GLY A 355 -10.00 -23.53 -10.29
C GLY A 355 -9.01 -23.39 -9.12
N GLY A 356 -9.30 -22.51 -8.16
CA GLY A 356 -8.45 -22.22 -7.00
C GLY A 356 -7.22 -21.35 -7.29
N ARG A 357 -7.03 -20.87 -8.53
CA ARG A 357 -5.89 -20.03 -8.93
C ARG A 357 -6.30 -18.57 -9.06
N VAL A 358 -5.41 -17.67 -8.69
CA VAL A 358 -5.61 -16.22 -8.86
C VAL A 358 -5.40 -15.84 -10.32
N ILE A 359 -6.41 -15.20 -10.90
CA ILE A 359 -6.35 -14.66 -12.26
C ILE A 359 -6.42 -13.15 -12.19
N ALA A 360 -5.41 -12.50 -12.74
CA ALA A 360 -5.31 -11.04 -12.86
C ALA A 360 -5.41 -10.63 -14.33
N ARG A 361 -6.50 -9.96 -14.72
CA ARG A 361 -6.73 -9.51 -16.10
C ARG A 361 -6.64 -7.99 -16.18
N PRO A 362 -5.97 -7.40 -17.19
CA PRO A 362 -6.03 -5.96 -17.40
C PRO A 362 -7.48 -5.45 -17.43
N TYR A 363 -7.75 -4.35 -16.74
CA TYR A 363 -9.08 -3.76 -16.66
C TYR A 363 -9.00 -2.27 -17.03
N LEU A 364 -9.28 -1.97 -18.28
CA LEU A 364 -9.22 -0.62 -18.88
C LEU A 364 -10.51 -0.34 -19.64
N PRO A 365 -11.65 -0.12 -18.95
CA PRO A 365 -12.95 0.03 -19.60
C PRO A 365 -13.03 1.25 -20.52
N GLY A 366 -12.20 2.27 -20.30
CA GLY A 366 -12.13 3.49 -21.12
C GLY A 366 -11.28 3.36 -22.40
N LEU A 367 -10.53 2.27 -22.57
CA LEU A 367 -9.72 2.07 -23.79
C LEU A 367 -10.41 1.09 -24.75
N PRO A 368 -10.62 1.47 -26.03
CA PRO A 368 -11.01 0.51 -27.06
C PRO A 368 -9.86 -0.47 -27.27
N LEU A 369 -9.95 -1.66 -26.69
CA LEU A 369 -9.03 -2.74 -26.99
C LEU A 369 -9.23 -3.12 -28.46
N ALA A 370 -8.23 -2.87 -29.29
CA ALA A 370 -8.24 -3.39 -30.67
C ALA A 370 -8.33 -4.94 -30.61
N PRO A 371 -9.16 -5.59 -31.43
CA PRO A 371 -9.19 -7.03 -31.48
C PRO A 371 -7.78 -7.52 -31.83
N ALA A 372 -7.26 -8.44 -31.00
CA ALA A 372 -5.97 -9.06 -31.27
C ALA A 372 -6.07 -9.76 -32.65
N THR A 373 -5.41 -9.22 -33.64
CA THR A 373 -5.12 -9.94 -34.87
C THR A 373 -3.97 -10.91 -34.54
N LEU A 374 -4.35 -12.17 -34.34
CA LEU A 374 -3.39 -13.29 -34.30
C LEU A 374 -2.76 -13.51 -35.68
#